data_240eb0ce24a8680adaab37c40ee5d885
#
_entry.id   240eb0ce24a8680adaab37c40ee5d885
#
_cell.length_a   1.000
_cell.length_b   1.000
_cell.length_c   1.000
_cell.angle_alpha   90.00
_cell.angle_beta   90.00
_cell.angle_gamma   90.00
#
_symmetry.space_group_name_H-M   'P 1'
#
loop_
_entity.id
_entity.type
_entity.pdbx_description
1 polymer ?
#
loop_
_entity_poly.entity_id
_entity_poly.type
_entity_poly.pdbx_seq_one_letter_code
_entity_poly.pdbx_strand_id
1 'polypeptide(L)'
;MIVFRRMTKIYFINDLHWDFWKKQNYSLEKFFEEFFLPADVCCIAGDIANDFIFSSEILKYLKGRYKKIIYTLGNHDLGIFKKDKYKSLLPRTINKKQAFSNVIGEHLDGNIIDVNGITFGGSCGSCDWSWVYKNFETDDGEYLTKWQDWFDYKWWRMGSTSPWQIFEWEINKLKKVAEQKPNIFVTHFHPLSCPIPDSYKNDKMTGVFIYDDSVLNLQPGTIYHFGHTHSKIKLEQNGILYLNNCIGYPGDLIYEFGQFKKEDFLLELMDKNDT
;
A
#
# COMPACT_ATOMS: atom_id res chain seq x y z
N MET A 1 -38.34 -17.98 -4.77
CA MET A 1 -36.99 -18.53 -4.50
C MET A 1 -36.16 -17.39 -3.95
N ILE A 2 -35.75 -17.43 -2.67
CA ILE A 2 -34.88 -16.41 -2.07
C ILE A 2 -33.46 -16.72 -2.57
N VAL A 3 -32.95 -15.91 -3.47
CA VAL A 3 -31.54 -16.01 -3.90
C VAL A 3 -30.70 -15.43 -2.78
N PHE A 4 -30.01 -16.26 -2.02
CA PHE A 4 -29.01 -15.82 -1.06
C PHE A 4 -27.78 -15.35 -1.88
N ARG A 5 -27.61 -14.03 -2.01
CA ARG A 5 -26.41 -13.46 -2.60
C ARG A 5 -25.24 -13.72 -1.65
N ARG A 6 -24.19 -14.30 -2.17
CA ARG A 6 -22.97 -14.54 -1.42
C ARG A 6 -22.25 -13.22 -1.19
N MET A 7 -21.67 -13.06 0.00
CA MET A 7 -20.86 -11.90 0.38
C MET A 7 -19.43 -12.35 0.59
N THR A 8 -18.49 -11.59 0.06
CA THR A 8 -17.06 -11.77 0.32
C THR A 8 -16.61 -10.77 1.37
N LYS A 9 -16.03 -11.27 2.47
CA LYS A 9 -15.44 -10.46 3.54
C LYS A 9 -14.02 -10.11 3.20
N ILE A 10 -13.68 -8.82 3.25
CA ILE A 10 -12.35 -8.29 2.92
C ILE A 10 -11.84 -7.48 4.10
N TYR A 11 -10.67 -7.84 4.63
CA TYR A 11 -9.97 -7.09 5.64
C TYR A 11 -8.85 -6.28 5.02
N PHE A 12 -8.83 -4.97 5.27
CA PHE A 12 -7.86 -4.02 4.75
C PHE A 12 -6.84 -3.66 5.82
N ILE A 13 -5.55 -3.72 5.48
CA ILE A 13 -4.45 -3.46 6.41
C ILE A 13 -3.20 -3.04 5.63
N ASN A 14 -2.31 -2.28 6.26
CA ASN A 14 -1.08 -1.78 5.63
C ASN A 14 0.02 -1.50 6.67
N ASP A 15 1.24 -1.27 6.19
CA ASP A 15 2.42 -0.90 7.00
C ASP A 15 2.62 -1.88 8.16
N LEU A 16 2.75 -3.18 7.81
CA LEU A 16 2.86 -4.25 8.81
C LEU A 16 4.19 -4.17 9.55
N HIS A 17 5.27 -3.84 8.85
CA HIS A 17 6.63 -3.74 9.37
C HIS A 17 7.01 -4.91 10.28
N TRP A 18 6.63 -6.14 9.89
CA TRP A 18 6.75 -7.35 10.69
C TRP A 18 8.13 -7.59 11.29
N ASP A 19 9.19 -7.24 10.58
CA ASP A 19 10.56 -7.40 11.07
C ASP A 19 10.87 -6.54 12.32
N PHE A 20 10.20 -5.40 12.50
CA PHE A 20 10.33 -4.56 13.70
C PHE A 20 9.56 -5.17 14.88
N TRP A 21 8.36 -5.67 14.66
CA TRP A 21 7.57 -6.34 15.70
C TRP A 21 8.24 -7.63 16.18
N LYS A 22 8.82 -8.40 15.26
CA LYS A 22 9.59 -9.60 15.59
C LYS A 22 10.81 -9.28 16.44
N LYS A 23 11.51 -8.16 16.20
CA LYS A 23 12.61 -7.66 17.05
C LYS A 23 12.16 -7.32 18.46
N GLN A 24 10.89 -6.99 18.67
CA GLN A 24 10.26 -6.79 19.98
C GLN A 24 9.67 -8.09 20.57
N ASN A 25 10.12 -9.24 20.08
CA ASN A 25 9.70 -10.57 20.52
C ASN A 25 8.20 -10.88 20.33
N TYR A 26 7.54 -10.24 19.36
CA TYR A 26 6.20 -10.68 18.96
C TYR A 26 6.27 -12.03 18.25
N SER A 27 5.37 -12.95 18.63
CA SER A 27 5.10 -14.14 17.80
C SER A 27 4.12 -13.78 16.68
N LEU A 28 4.07 -14.59 15.63
CA LEU A 28 3.09 -14.42 14.54
C LEU A 28 1.65 -14.53 15.05
N GLU A 29 1.41 -15.44 16.03
CA GLU A 29 0.11 -15.63 16.65
C GLU A 29 -0.34 -14.36 17.36
N LYS A 30 0.51 -13.81 18.24
CA LYS A 30 0.20 -12.57 18.97
C LYS A 30 -0.05 -11.41 18.02
N PHE A 31 0.80 -11.26 16.98
CA PHE A 31 0.65 -10.20 15.98
C PHE A 31 -0.68 -10.33 15.22
N PHE A 32 -1.05 -11.57 14.85
CA PHE A 32 -2.32 -11.81 14.17
C PHE A 32 -3.52 -11.51 15.07
N GLU A 33 -3.54 -12.00 16.31
CA GLU A 33 -4.63 -11.78 17.26
C GLU A 33 -4.85 -10.29 17.55
N GLU A 34 -3.75 -9.54 17.63
CA GLU A 34 -3.83 -8.11 17.96
C GLU A 34 -4.31 -7.26 16.77
N PHE A 35 -3.81 -7.51 15.56
CA PHE A 35 -3.99 -6.60 14.43
C PHE A 35 -4.92 -7.12 13.34
N PHE A 36 -5.24 -8.40 13.26
CA PHE A 36 -6.01 -8.97 12.17
C PHE A 36 -7.40 -9.43 12.59
N LEU A 37 -8.30 -9.53 11.59
CA LEU A 37 -9.63 -10.11 11.74
C LEU A 37 -9.83 -11.25 10.75
N PRO A 38 -10.64 -12.27 11.08
CA PRO A 38 -11.04 -13.31 10.15
C PRO A 38 -11.84 -12.72 8.97
N ALA A 39 -11.42 -13.06 7.75
CA ALA A 39 -12.08 -12.66 6.50
C ALA A 39 -11.81 -13.68 5.40
N ASP A 40 -12.47 -13.53 4.24
CA ASP A 40 -12.17 -14.33 3.06
C ASP A 40 -10.88 -13.85 2.38
N VAL A 41 -10.72 -12.53 2.31
CA VAL A 41 -9.59 -11.85 1.66
C VAL A 41 -8.88 -10.94 2.66
N CYS A 42 -7.56 -10.99 2.68
CA CYS A 42 -6.71 -9.97 3.30
C CYS A 42 -6.10 -9.12 2.21
N CYS A 43 -6.38 -7.81 2.22
CA CYS A 43 -5.84 -6.83 1.28
C CYS A 43 -4.79 -5.97 1.98
N ILE A 44 -3.52 -6.01 1.50
CA ILE A 44 -2.38 -5.35 2.15
C ILE A 44 -1.81 -4.28 1.24
N ALA A 45 -1.81 -3.02 1.70
CA ALA A 45 -1.28 -1.89 0.94
C ALA A 45 0.19 -1.58 1.28
N GLY A 46 1.06 -2.57 1.13
CA GLY A 46 2.52 -2.41 1.20
C GLY A 46 3.12 -2.38 2.60
N ASP A 47 4.43 -2.24 2.62
CA ASP A 47 5.30 -2.22 3.80
C ASP A 47 5.11 -3.43 4.72
N ILE A 48 5.24 -4.61 4.11
CA ILE A 48 5.10 -5.90 4.79
C ILE A 48 6.28 -6.12 5.73
N ALA A 49 7.52 -5.97 5.22
CA ALA A 49 8.76 -5.96 5.99
C ALA A 49 9.95 -5.51 5.13
N ASN A 50 11.02 -5.04 5.78
CA ASN A 50 12.26 -4.64 5.10
C ASN A 50 12.97 -5.80 4.38
N ASP A 51 12.85 -7.02 4.87
CA ASP A 51 13.56 -8.19 4.35
C ASP A 51 12.56 -9.21 3.77
N PHE A 52 12.89 -9.73 2.59
CA PHE A 52 12.11 -10.75 1.90
C PHE A 52 11.80 -11.98 2.78
N ILE A 53 12.73 -12.38 3.65
CA ILE A 53 12.53 -13.53 4.54
C ILE A 53 11.37 -13.26 5.50
N PHE A 54 11.34 -12.08 6.09
CA PHE A 54 10.28 -11.67 7.02
C PHE A 54 8.95 -11.44 6.30
N SER A 55 8.96 -10.80 5.12
CA SER A 55 7.75 -10.67 4.30
C SER A 55 7.19 -12.05 3.92
N SER A 56 8.07 -13.00 3.53
CA SER A 56 7.64 -14.36 3.19
C SER A 56 7.11 -15.12 4.41
N GLU A 57 7.68 -14.90 5.58
CA GLU A 57 7.25 -15.55 6.83
C GLU A 57 5.80 -15.16 7.18
N ILE A 58 5.51 -13.86 7.24
CA ILE A 58 4.18 -13.39 7.59
C ILE A 58 3.15 -13.71 6.50
N LEU A 59 3.47 -13.55 5.23
CA LEU A 59 2.54 -13.89 4.15
C LEU A 59 2.19 -15.38 4.14
N LYS A 60 3.15 -16.29 4.42
CA LYS A 60 2.88 -17.73 4.58
C LYS A 60 1.95 -18.01 5.76
N TYR A 61 2.16 -17.33 6.85
CA TYR A 61 1.30 -17.43 8.02
C TYR A 61 -0.14 -17.00 7.72
N LEU A 62 -0.29 -15.85 7.03
CA LEU A 62 -1.60 -15.33 6.62
C LEU A 62 -2.29 -16.25 5.61
N LYS A 63 -1.56 -16.89 4.70
CA LYS A 63 -2.12 -17.86 3.73
C LYS A 63 -2.84 -19.03 4.39
N GLY A 64 -2.48 -19.41 5.59
CA GLY A 64 -3.18 -20.42 6.39
C GLY A 64 -4.49 -19.92 7.03
N ARG A 65 -4.78 -18.62 6.95
CA ARG A 65 -5.90 -17.96 7.65
C ARG A 65 -6.89 -17.26 6.74
N TYR A 66 -6.48 -16.89 5.54
CA TYR A 66 -7.32 -16.27 4.52
C TYR A 66 -7.39 -17.14 3.28
N LYS A 67 -8.54 -17.14 2.59
CA LYS A 67 -8.70 -17.83 1.31
C LYS A 67 -7.84 -17.19 0.22
N LYS A 68 -7.71 -15.85 0.28
CA LYS A 68 -6.88 -15.05 -0.62
C LYS A 68 -6.12 -13.97 0.14
N ILE A 69 -4.88 -13.72 -0.28
CA ILE A 69 -4.10 -12.56 0.12
C ILE A 69 -3.83 -11.77 -1.15
N ILE A 70 -4.23 -10.51 -1.16
CA ILE A 70 -3.97 -9.56 -2.24
C ILE A 70 -3.12 -8.46 -1.66
N TYR A 71 -2.01 -8.12 -2.31
CA TYR A 71 -1.10 -7.12 -1.78
C TYR A 71 -0.37 -6.34 -2.87
N THR A 72 0.01 -5.10 -2.57
CA THR A 72 1.07 -4.40 -3.27
C THR A 72 2.34 -4.35 -2.42
N LEU A 73 3.47 -3.98 -3.00
CA LEU A 73 4.69 -3.71 -2.23
C LEU A 73 4.69 -2.24 -1.80
N GLY A 74 5.33 -1.95 -0.67
CA GLY A 74 5.64 -0.61 -0.23
C GLY A 74 7.12 -0.26 -0.42
N ASN A 75 7.52 0.94 -0.04
CA ASN A 75 8.88 1.42 -0.21
C ASN A 75 9.90 0.62 0.64
N HIS A 76 9.50 0.15 1.81
CA HIS A 76 10.33 -0.72 2.65
C HIS A 76 10.54 -2.10 2.04
N ASP A 77 9.52 -2.68 1.42
CA ASP A 77 9.65 -3.96 0.70
C ASP A 77 10.65 -3.87 -0.46
N LEU A 78 10.81 -2.68 -1.05
CA LEU A 78 11.73 -2.41 -2.15
C LEU A 78 13.16 -2.09 -1.68
N GLY A 79 13.38 -1.79 -0.41
CA GLY A 79 14.69 -1.44 0.17
C GLY A 79 15.78 -2.52 -0.04
N ILE A 80 17.04 -2.16 -0.38
CA ILE A 80 18.19 -3.05 -0.63
C ILE A 80 19.11 -3.03 0.58
N PHE A 81 19.10 -4.09 1.39
CA PHE A 81 19.93 -4.18 2.60
C PHE A 81 21.30 -4.82 2.31
N LYS A 82 22.26 -4.67 3.24
CA LYS A 82 23.67 -5.09 3.08
C LYS A 82 23.86 -6.55 2.65
N LYS A 83 22.94 -7.45 3.01
CA LYS A 83 23.00 -8.89 2.68
C LYS A 83 22.42 -9.22 1.30
N ASP A 84 21.82 -8.29 0.62
CA ASP A 84 21.24 -8.50 -0.70
C ASP A 84 22.33 -8.64 -1.78
N LYS A 85 22.17 -9.62 -2.64
CA LYS A 85 23.05 -9.82 -3.80
C LYS A 85 22.85 -8.79 -4.92
N TYR A 86 21.79 -7.99 -4.85
CA TYR A 86 21.45 -7.00 -5.86
C TYR A 86 22.15 -5.66 -5.60
N LYS A 87 22.68 -5.05 -6.65
CA LYS A 87 23.41 -3.77 -6.57
C LYS A 87 22.56 -2.55 -6.90
N SER A 88 21.39 -2.75 -7.51
CA SER A 88 20.50 -1.66 -7.90
C SER A 88 19.03 -2.06 -7.82
N LEU A 89 18.14 -1.05 -7.76
CA LEU A 89 16.69 -1.19 -7.60
C LEU A 89 16.06 -2.06 -8.71
N LEU A 90 16.32 -1.76 -9.97
CA LEU A 90 15.56 -2.34 -11.08
C LEU A 90 15.66 -3.86 -11.18
N PRO A 91 16.85 -4.50 -11.24
CA PRO A 91 16.95 -5.96 -11.25
C PRO A 91 16.34 -6.60 -10.01
N ARG A 92 16.45 -5.95 -8.87
CA ARG A 92 15.89 -6.43 -7.62
C ARG A 92 14.38 -6.38 -7.60
N THR A 93 13.80 -5.25 -8.03
CA THR A 93 12.34 -5.08 -8.08
C THR A 93 11.73 -6.18 -8.94
N ILE A 94 12.29 -6.43 -10.13
CA ILE A 94 11.84 -7.51 -11.03
C ILE A 94 11.93 -8.87 -10.32
N ASN A 95 13.07 -9.18 -9.71
CA ASN A 95 13.27 -10.48 -9.05
C ASN A 95 12.45 -10.63 -7.75
N LYS A 96 12.30 -9.57 -6.95
CA LYS A 96 11.40 -9.61 -5.78
C LYS A 96 9.96 -9.81 -6.20
N LYS A 97 9.48 -9.07 -7.19
CA LYS A 97 8.13 -9.23 -7.73
C LYS A 97 7.89 -10.66 -8.21
N GLN A 98 8.83 -11.26 -8.93
CA GLN A 98 8.73 -12.67 -9.36
C GLN A 98 8.78 -13.65 -8.16
N ALA A 99 9.65 -13.41 -7.19
CA ALA A 99 9.76 -14.26 -6.02
C ALA A 99 8.49 -14.18 -5.15
N PHE A 100 7.93 -13.01 -4.96
CA PHE A 100 6.67 -12.83 -4.23
C PHE A 100 5.49 -13.44 -5.00
N SER A 101 5.36 -13.21 -6.31
CA SER A 101 4.28 -13.78 -7.14
C SER A 101 4.30 -15.30 -7.18
N ASN A 102 5.49 -15.91 -7.19
CA ASN A 102 5.64 -17.37 -7.26
C ASN A 102 5.39 -18.10 -5.92
N VAL A 103 5.39 -17.38 -4.80
CA VAL A 103 5.43 -18.04 -3.49
C VAL A 103 4.11 -17.88 -2.73
N ILE A 104 3.48 -16.68 -2.69
CA ILE A 104 2.43 -16.46 -1.69
C ILE A 104 1.51 -15.28 -2.05
N GLY A 105 0.27 -15.58 -2.43
CA GLY A 105 -0.76 -14.59 -2.66
C GLY A 105 -0.71 -13.91 -4.02
N GLU A 106 -1.59 -12.96 -4.23
CA GLU A 106 -1.79 -12.27 -5.50
C GLU A 106 -1.18 -10.86 -5.41
N HIS A 107 -0.10 -10.63 -6.14
CA HIS A 107 0.62 -9.35 -6.15
C HIS A 107 0.03 -8.38 -7.16
N LEU A 108 -0.30 -7.16 -6.71
CA LEU A 108 -0.72 -6.03 -7.54
C LEU A 108 0.50 -5.21 -7.98
N ASP A 109 0.76 -5.20 -9.29
CA ASP A 109 1.83 -4.42 -9.92
C ASP A 109 1.43 -3.95 -11.32
N GLY A 110 0.35 -3.20 -11.41
CA GLY A 110 -0.22 -2.73 -12.67
C GLY A 110 -1.16 -3.74 -13.34
N ASN A 111 -1.72 -4.66 -12.58
CA ASN A 111 -2.64 -5.71 -13.03
C ASN A 111 -3.97 -5.66 -12.26
N ILE A 112 -4.93 -6.43 -12.75
CA ILE A 112 -6.22 -6.67 -12.10
C ILE A 112 -6.27 -8.12 -11.62
N ILE A 113 -6.84 -8.32 -10.43
CA ILE A 113 -7.14 -9.62 -9.83
C ILE A 113 -8.63 -9.67 -9.53
N ASP A 114 -9.30 -10.72 -9.95
CA ASP A 114 -10.71 -10.96 -9.67
C ASP A 114 -10.88 -11.98 -8.53
N VAL A 115 -11.74 -11.66 -7.58
CA VAL A 115 -12.19 -12.59 -6.55
C VAL A 115 -13.71 -12.53 -6.46
N ASN A 116 -14.37 -13.54 -6.97
CA ASN A 116 -15.84 -13.67 -6.98
C ASN A 116 -16.54 -12.48 -7.67
N GLY A 117 -15.94 -11.92 -8.73
CA GLY A 117 -16.43 -10.75 -9.45
C GLY A 117 -16.13 -9.41 -8.76
N ILE A 118 -15.39 -9.40 -7.66
CA ILE A 118 -14.83 -8.20 -7.05
C ILE A 118 -13.41 -8.02 -7.57
N THR A 119 -13.17 -6.94 -8.29
CA THR A 119 -11.89 -6.67 -8.94
C THR A 119 -11.00 -5.79 -8.09
N PHE A 120 -9.77 -6.21 -7.90
CA PHE A 120 -8.69 -5.49 -7.24
C PHE A 120 -7.67 -5.06 -8.28
N GLY A 121 -7.22 -3.82 -8.22
CA GLY A 121 -6.18 -3.35 -9.12
C GLY A 121 -5.28 -2.33 -8.42
N GLY A 122 -4.01 -2.26 -8.82
CA GLY A 122 -3.09 -1.33 -8.19
C GLY A 122 -1.63 -1.58 -8.48
N SER A 123 -0.79 -0.83 -7.82
CA SER A 123 0.68 -0.92 -7.79
C SER A 123 1.20 -0.21 -6.55
N CYS A 124 2.52 -0.24 -6.33
CA CYS A 124 3.15 0.50 -5.21
C CYS A 124 2.78 2.00 -5.24
N GLY A 125 2.83 2.62 -6.39
CA GLY A 125 2.82 4.07 -6.51
C GLY A 125 4.20 4.66 -6.22
N SER A 126 4.31 5.97 -6.29
CA SER A 126 5.51 6.73 -5.92
C SER A 126 5.14 8.21 -5.76
N CYS A 127 5.95 8.97 -5.05
CA CYS A 127 5.76 10.41 -4.87
C CYS A 127 6.12 11.20 -6.13
N ASP A 128 5.47 12.36 -6.33
CA ASP A 128 5.68 13.25 -7.47
C ASP A 128 6.01 14.70 -7.06
N TRP A 129 6.10 14.96 -5.76
CA TRP A 129 6.35 16.28 -5.19
C TRP A 129 5.23 17.33 -5.45
N SER A 130 4.15 16.97 -6.13
CA SER A 130 3.05 17.87 -6.53
C SER A 130 2.46 18.63 -5.34
N TRP A 131 2.30 17.97 -4.19
CA TRP A 131 1.82 18.58 -2.98
C TRP A 131 2.73 19.71 -2.48
N VAL A 132 4.06 19.56 -2.58
CA VAL A 132 5.01 20.58 -2.14
C VAL A 132 4.99 21.78 -3.08
N TYR A 133 5.00 21.55 -4.41
CA TYR A 133 4.87 22.62 -5.38
C TYR A 133 3.59 23.45 -5.18
N LYS A 134 2.51 22.80 -4.76
CA LYS A 134 1.22 23.47 -4.54
C LYS A 134 1.18 24.30 -3.24
N ASN A 135 1.91 23.90 -2.20
CA ASN A 135 1.75 24.45 -0.86
C ASN A 135 2.96 25.26 -0.37
N PHE A 136 4.11 25.16 -1.04
CA PHE A 136 5.35 25.81 -0.64
C PHE A 136 6.05 26.44 -1.85
N GLU A 137 6.80 27.51 -1.59
CA GLU A 137 7.82 27.96 -2.55
C GLU A 137 8.97 26.97 -2.56
N THR A 138 9.27 26.35 -3.71
CA THR A 138 10.27 25.30 -3.88
C THR A 138 10.65 25.14 -5.34
N ASP A 139 11.74 24.39 -5.59
CA ASP A 139 12.20 24.01 -6.93
C ASP A 139 12.64 22.54 -6.98
N ASP A 140 13.00 22.07 -8.19
CA ASP A 140 13.47 20.71 -8.42
C ASP A 140 14.77 20.39 -7.68
N GLY A 141 15.64 21.39 -7.46
CA GLY A 141 16.90 21.22 -6.74
C GLY A 141 16.64 20.94 -5.25
N GLU A 142 15.70 21.64 -4.64
CA GLU A 142 15.28 21.37 -3.26
C GLU A 142 14.64 19.97 -3.16
N TYR A 143 13.77 19.60 -4.13
CA TYR A 143 13.20 18.26 -4.17
C TYR A 143 14.27 17.16 -4.20
N LEU A 144 15.23 17.27 -5.13
CA LEU A 144 16.31 16.28 -5.21
C LEU A 144 17.12 16.18 -3.92
N THR A 145 17.40 17.32 -3.26
CA THR A 145 18.11 17.35 -1.98
C THR A 145 17.33 16.62 -0.91
N LYS A 146 16.05 16.91 -0.76
CA LYS A 146 15.17 16.23 0.21
C LYS A 146 15.05 14.75 -0.07
N TRP A 147 14.88 14.37 -1.36
CA TRP A 147 14.84 12.98 -1.77
C TRP A 147 16.12 12.22 -1.44
N GLN A 148 17.30 12.84 -1.61
CA GLN A 148 18.59 12.21 -1.27
C GLN A 148 18.75 11.93 0.22
N ASP A 149 18.08 12.70 1.06
CA ASP A 149 18.07 12.48 2.51
C ASP A 149 17.07 11.42 2.95
N TRP A 150 16.13 11.08 2.08
CA TRP A 150 15.05 10.15 2.38
C TRP A 150 15.48 8.67 2.32
N PHE A 151 14.69 7.83 3.01
CA PHE A 151 14.89 6.38 3.07
C PHE A 151 15.00 5.74 1.69
N ASP A 152 14.09 6.06 0.78
CA ASP A 152 13.99 5.41 -0.53
C ASP A 152 15.25 5.63 -1.37
N TYR A 153 15.78 6.84 -1.41
CA TYR A 153 17.04 7.10 -2.10
C TYR A 153 18.20 6.25 -1.55
N LYS A 154 18.34 6.22 -0.21
CA LYS A 154 19.43 5.53 0.46
C LYS A 154 19.36 4.01 0.30
N TRP A 155 18.15 3.46 0.35
CA TRP A 155 17.95 2.01 0.39
C TRP A 155 17.53 1.40 -0.94
N TRP A 156 16.95 2.14 -1.86
CA TRP A 156 16.62 1.63 -3.19
C TRP A 156 17.84 1.53 -4.10
N ARG A 157 18.92 2.25 -3.80
CA ARG A 157 20.16 2.27 -4.63
C ARG A 157 19.85 2.51 -6.10
N MET A 158 19.19 3.62 -6.36
CA MET A 158 18.60 3.94 -7.66
C MET A 158 19.63 4.08 -8.78
N GLY A 159 20.91 4.30 -8.47
CA GLY A 159 21.95 4.53 -9.46
C GLY A 159 21.71 5.84 -10.21
N SER A 160 21.55 5.77 -11.54
CA SER A 160 21.23 6.92 -12.39
C SER A 160 19.72 7.17 -12.55
N THR A 161 18.85 6.38 -11.90
CA THR A 161 17.39 6.55 -11.99
C THR A 161 16.96 7.74 -11.14
N SER A 162 16.18 8.65 -11.70
CA SER A 162 15.62 9.78 -10.96
C SER A 162 14.31 9.42 -10.27
N PRO A 163 13.88 10.16 -9.22
CA PRO A 163 12.57 9.96 -8.59
C PRO A 163 11.42 10.16 -9.59
N TRP A 164 11.53 11.11 -10.53
CA TRP A 164 10.53 11.31 -11.57
C TRP A 164 10.36 10.11 -12.50
N GLN A 165 11.44 9.44 -12.87
CA GLN A 165 11.37 8.21 -13.69
C GLN A 165 10.63 7.10 -12.93
N ILE A 166 10.85 6.96 -11.62
CA ILE A 166 10.12 5.98 -10.81
C ILE A 166 8.66 6.33 -10.76
N PHE A 167 8.34 7.61 -10.50
CA PHE A 167 6.96 8.08 -10.51
C PHE A 167 6.29 7.80 -11.87
N GLU A 168 6.94 8.15 -12.97
CA GLU A 168 6.42 7.91 -14.33
C GLU A 168 6.13 6.43 -14.58
N TRP A 169 6.99 5.53 -14.14
CA TRP A 169 6.76 4.09 -14.27
C TRP A 169 5.54 3.63 -13.45
N GLU A 170 5.44 4.07 -12.22
CA GLU A 170 4.33 3.67 -11.34
C GLU A 170 3.00 4.30 -11.79
N ILE A 171 2.97 5.60 -12.11
CA ILE A 171 1.73 6.26 -12.53
C ILE A 171 1.20 5.70 -13.85
N ASN A 172 2.06 5.28 -14.78
CA ASN A 172 1.64 4.66 -16.02
C ASN A 172 1.00 3.27 -15.80
N LYS A 173 1.44 2.51 -14.80
CA LYS A 173 0.76 1.28 -14.37
C LYS A 173 -0.60 1.57 -13.77
N LEU A 174 -0.65 2.55 -12.83
CA LEU A 174 -1.87 2.94 -12.15
C LEU A 174 -2.94 3.47 -13.12
N LYS A 175 -2.57 4.26 -14.13
CA LYS A 175 -3.48 4.72 -15.21
C LYS A 175 -4.11 3.55 -15.95
N LYS A 176 -3.30 2.56 -16.39
CA LYS A 176 -3.81 1.36 -17.08
C LYS A 176 -4.75 0.52 -16.21
N VAL A 177 -4.51 0.49 -14.91
CA VAL A 177 -5.41 -0.17 -13.95
C VAL A 177 -6.70 0.62 -13.78
N ALA A 178 -6.61 1.95 -13.60
CA ALA A 178 -7.77 2.82 -13.41
C ALA A 178 -8.73 2.79 -14.62
N GLU A 179 -8.21 2.70 -15.85
CA GLU A 179 -9.00 2.53 -17.08
C GLU A 179 -9.90 1.27 -17.04
N GLN A 180 -9.50 0.23 -16.31
CA GLN A 180 -10.25 -1.00 -16.14
C GLN A 180 -11.32 -0.92 -15.02
N LYS A 181 -11.41 0.21 -14.31
CA LYS A 181 -12.41 0.52 -13.29
C LYS A 181 -12.54 -0.58 -12.20
N PRO A 182 -11.47 -0.92 -11.49
CA PRO A 182 -11.55 -1.92 -10.44
C PRO A 182 -12.48 -1.46 -9.31
N ASN A 183 -13.09 -2.42 -8.59
CA ASN A 183 -13.90 -2.12 -7.41
C ASN A 183 -13.03 -1.61 -6.26
N ILE A 184 -11.82 -2.16 -6.15
CA ILE A 184 -10.85 -1.86 -5.11
C ILE A 184 -9.55 -1.44 -5.79
N PHE A 185 -9.12 -0.21 -5.52
CA PHE A 185 -7.87 0.35 -6.02
C PHE A 185 -6.86 0.40 -4.87
N VAL A 186 -5.66 -0.13 -5.08
CA VAL A 186 -4.66 -0.31 -4.02
C VAL A 186 -3.34 0.32 -4.41
N THR A 187 -2.84 1.22 -3.57
CA THR A 187 -1.48 1.75 -3.67
C THR A 187 -0.80 1.68 -2.30
N HIS A 188 0.53 1.85 -2.26
CA HIS A 188 1.17 2.09 -0.97
C HIS A 188 1.25 3.59 -0.68
N PHE A 189 1.69 4.39 -1.67
CA PHE A 189 1.80 5.85 -1.49
C PHE A 189 0.42 6.51 -1.31
N HIS A 190 0.42 7.59 -0.51
CA HIS A 190 -0.80 8.32 -0.15
C HIS A 190 -1.32 9.14 -1.33
N PRO A 191 -2.61 9.02 -1.72
CA PRO A 191 -3.21 9.84 -2.77
C PRO A 191 -3.48 11.27 -2.29
N LEU A 192 -3.13 12.27 -3.10
CA LEU A 192 -3.35 13.69 -2.76
C LEU A 192 -4.84 14.03 -2.59
N SER A 193 -5.75 13.30 -3.23
CA SER A 193 -7.19 13.48 -3.08
C SER A 193 -7.71 13.10 -1.69
N CYS A 194 -6.96 12.32 -0.91
CA CYS A 194 -7.29 12.01 0.48
C CYS A 194 -6.69 13.07 1.41
N PRO A 195 -7.41 13.51 2.46
CA PRO A 195 -6.87 14.46 3.43
C PRO A 195 -5.56 13.98 4.07
N ILE A 196 -4.60 14.88 4.14
CA ILE A 196 -3.29 14.67 4.76
C ILE A 196 -3.41 14.94 6.26
N PRO A 197 -2.82 14.11 7.14
CA PRO A 197 -2.76 14.38 8.57
C PRO A 197 -2.14 15.75 8.89
N ASP A 198 -2.67 16.46 9.88
CA ASP A 198 -2.24 17.82 10.21
C ASP A 198 -0.75 17.93 10.56
N SER A 199 -0.17 16.87 11.15
CA SER A 199 1.27 16.79 11.44
C SER A 199 2.15 16.88 10.20
N TYR A 200 1.65 16.46 9.06
CA TYR A 200 2.39 16.46 7.79
C TYR A 200 2.24 17.78 7.01
N LYS A 201 1.21 18.60 7.30
CA LYS A 201 0.87 19.78 6.45
C LYS A 201 1.92 20.88 6.43
N ASN A 202 2.78 20.97 7.43
CA ASN A 202 3.77 22.04 7.57
C ASN A 202 5.21 21.61 7.25
N ASP A 203 5.40 20.42 6.71
CA ASP A 203 6.74 19.89 6.39
C ASP A 203 6.82 19.52 4.90
N LYS A 204 7.79 20.13 4.19
CA LYS A 204 8.08 19.81 2.79
C LYS A 204 8.43 18.32 2.58
N MET A 205 8.94 17.62 3.60
CA MET A 205 9.18 16.17 3.55
C MET A 205 7.91 15.37 3.28
N THR A 206 6.74 15.93 3.54
CA THR A 206 5.45 15.30 3.20
C THR A 206 5.35 14.97 1.71
N GLY A 207 6.02 15.74 0.84
CA GLY A 207 6.05 15.46 -0.59
C GLY A 207 6.64 14.12 -0.98
N VAL A 208 7.47 13.48 -0.13
CA VAL A 208 8.00 12.14 -0.41
C VAL A 208 7.02 11.01 -0.10
N PHE A 209 5.88 11.32 0.52
CA PHE A 209 4.84 10.34 0.86
C PHE A 209 3.65 10.35 -0.08
N ILE A 210 3.48 11.42 -0.87
CA ILE A 210 2.22 11.77 -1.53
C ILE A 210 2.41 11.89 -3.04
N TYR A 211 1.36 11.55 -3.80
CA TYR A 211 1.31 11.78 -5.24
C TYR A 211 -0.05 12.31 -5.67
N ASP A 212 -0.08 13.03 -6.79
CA ASP A 212 -1.33 13.51 -7.40
C ASP A 212 -2.04 12.37 -8.14
N ASP A 213 -3.11 11.87 -7.52
CA ASP A 213 -3.96 10.82 -8.06
C ASP A 213 -5.10 11.34 -8.94
N SER A 214 -5.23 12.65 -9.15
CA SER A 214 -6.30 13.26 -9.97
C SER A 214 -6.30 12.75 -11.41
N VAL A 215 -5.12 12.41 -11.92
CA VAL A 215 -4.92 11.86 -13.27
C VAL A 215 -5.48 10.47 -13.48
N LEU A 216 -5.88 9.76 -12.40
CA LEU A 216 -6.41 8.40 -12.46
C LEU A 216 -7.91 8.36 -12.80
N ASN A 217 -8.64 9.44 -12.58
CA ASN A 217 -10.08 9.55 -12.85
C ASN A 217 -10.88 8.36 -12.28
N LEU A 218 -10.63 8.01 -11.03
CA LEU A 218 -11.30 6.88 -10.38
C LEU A 218 -12.81 7.14 -10.32
N GLN A 219 -13.59 6.06 -10.51
CA GLN A 219 -15.04 6.16 -10.55
C GLN A 219 -15.66 6.21 -9.14
N PRO A 220 -16.76 6.95 -8.94
CA PRO A 220 -17.57 6.83 -7.73
C PRO A 220 -17.93 5.36 -7.44
N GLY A 221 -17.89 4.98 -6.16
CA GLY A 221 -18.06 3.60 -5.70
C GLY A 221 -16.75 2.80 -5.62
N THR A 222 -15.61 3.36 -6.04
CA THR A 222 -14.30 2.75 -5.82
C THR A 222 -13.92 2.80 -4.34
N ILE A 223 -13.40 1.68 -3.83
CA ILE A 223 -12.70 1.63 -2.55
C ILE A 223 -11.22 1.86 -2.83
N TYR A 224 -10.62 2.89 -2.24
CA TYR A 224 -9.21 3.21 -2.39
C TYR A 224 -8.44 2.88 -1.12
N HIS A 225 -7.65 1.81 -1.14
CA HIS A 225 -6.82 1.37 -0.02
C HIS A 225 -5.36 1.77 -0.24
N PHE A 226 -4.75 2.39 0.77
CA PHE A 226 -3.37 2.89 0.70
C PHE A 226 -2.68 2.85 2.08
N GLY A 227 -1.37 3.17 2.13
CA GLY A 227 -0.54 3.15 3.33
C GLY A 227 0.40 4.35 3.43
N HIS A 228 1.64 4.08 3.88
CA HIS A 228 2.82 4.94 3.88
C HIS A 228 2.82 6.10 4.89
N THR A 229 1.70 6.75 5.15
CA THR A 229 1.62 7.90 6.09
C THR A 229 1.33 7.49 7.53
N HIS A 230 1.47 6.23 7.88
CA HIS A 230 1.22 5.68 9.23
C HIS A 230 0.00 6.33 9.92
N SER A 231 -1.14 6.26 9.22
CA SER A 231 -2.39 6.85 9.68
C SER A 231 -3.54 5.85 9.64
N LYS A 232 -4.62 6.12 10.39
CA LYS A 232 -5.89 5.40 10.25
C LYS A 232 -6.93 6.33 9.67
N ILE A 233 -7.40 5.99 8.47
CA ILE A 233 -8.37 6.77 7.70
C ILE A 233 -9.46 5.85 7.20
N LYS A 234 -10.71 6.24 7.44
CA LYS A 234 -11.90 5.71 6.78
C LYS A 234 -12.79 6.89 6.44
N LEU A 235 -12.76 7.31 5.19
CA LEU A 235 -13.41 8.54 4.74
C LEU A 235 -14.02 8.32 3.37
N GLU A 236 -15.27 8.73 3.19
CA GLU A 236 -15.90 8.83 1.89
C GLU A 236 -15.81 10.28 1.38
N GLN A 237 -15.20 10.47 0.22
CA GLN A 237 -15.08 11.77 -0.44
C GLN A 237 -15.24 11.61 -1.95
N ASN A 238 -16.07 12.43 -2.58
CA ASN A 238 -16.37 12.38 -4.02
C ASN A 238 -16.83 11.01 -4.52
N GLY A 239 -17.52 10.25 -3.66
CA GLY A 239 -17.99 8.89 -3.95
C GLY A 239 -16.90 7.82 -3.90
N ILE A 240 -15.70 8.14 -3.45
CA ILE A 240 -14.60 7.19 -3.24
C ILE A 240 -14.44 6.95 -1.73
N LEU A 241 -14.40 5.67 -1.32
CA LEU A 241 -14.12 5.29 0.05
C LEU A 241 -12.61 5.10 0.24
N TYR A 242 -11.97 6.02 0.91
CA TYR A 242 -10.55 5.96 1.27
C TYR A 242 -10.33 5.14 2.55
N LEU A 243 -9.41 4.19 2.50
CA LEU A 243 -9.05 3.32 3.62
C LEU A 243 -7.53 3.33 3.84
N ASN A 244 -7.11 3.60 5.06
CA ASN A 244 -5.76 3.38 5.55
C ASN A 244 -5.85 2.80 6.96
N ASN A 245 -5.43 1.56 7.14
CA ASN A 245 -5.44 0.85 8.43
C ASN A 245 -4.01 0.43 8.78
N CYS A 246 -3.20 1.43 9.10
CA CYS A 246 -1.80 1.24 9.41
C CYS A 246 -1.60 0.52 10.74
N ILE A 247 -0.68 -0.45 10.78
CA ILE A 247 -0.13 -1.00 12.02
C ILE A 247 1.05 -0.15 12.49
N GLY A 248 1.98 0.19 11.59
CA GLY A 248 3.17 0.97 11.88
C GLY A 248 4.25 0.22 12.65
N TYR A 249 5.24 0.95 13.14
CA TYR A 249 6.29 0.40 13.99
C TYR A 249 5.80 0.19 15.43
N PRO A 250 6.43 -0.72 16.19
CA PRO A 250 6.16 -0.80 17.62
C PRO A 250 6.41 0.54 18.32
N GLY A 251 5.36 1.11 18.91
CA GLY A 251 5.43 2.42 19.60
C GLY A 251 5.21 3.64 18.70
N ASP A 252 4.86 3.46 17.45
CA ASP A 252 4.46 4.56 16.58
C ASP A 252 3.24 5.31 17.12
N LEU A 253 3.27 6.62 16.94
CA LEU A 253 2.09 7.46 17.05
C LEU A 253 1.32 7.38 15.74
N ILE A 254 0.36 6.45 15.66
CA ILE A 254 -0.51 6.33 14.50
C ILE A 254 -1.48 7.50 14.48
N TYR A 255 -1.47 8.26 13.39
CA TYR A 255 -2.39 9.36 13.18
C TYR A 255 -3.80 8.83 12.90
N GLU A 256 -4.76 9.15 13.76
CA GLU A 256 -6.14 8.73 13.59
C GLU A 256 -7.03 9.92 13.18
N PHE A 257 -7.71 9.82 12.04
CA PHE A 257 -8.77 10.73 11.62
C PHE A 257 -10.13 10.34 12.25
N GLY A 258 -10.14 10.05 13.53
CA GLY A 258 -11.29 9.55 14.27
C GLY A 258 -10.88 8.44 15.23
N GLN A 259 -11.85 7.88 15.95
CA GLN A 259 -11.63 6.69 16.78
C GLN A 259 -12.01 5.46 15.94
N PHE A 260 -11.01 4.76 15.40
CA PHE A 260 -11.23 3.57 14.60
C PHE A 260 -10.86 2.30 15.35
N LYS A 261 -11.71 1.28 15.21
CA LYS A 261 -11.42 -0.10 15.61
C LYS A 261 -11.00 -0.90 14.37
N LYS A 262 -10.33 -2.03 14.57
CA LYS A 262 -9.95 -2.90 13.45
C LYS A 262 -11.15 -3.42 12.65
N GLU A 263 -12.33 -3.54 13.28
CA GLU A 263 -13.59 -3.93 12.65
C GLU A 263 -14.08 -2.92 11.60
N ASP A 264 -13.72 -1.65 11.73
CA ASP A 264 -14.09 -0.62 10.77
C ASP A 264 -13.46 -0.84 9.38
N PHE A 265 -12.38 -1.61 9.32
CA PHE A 265 -11.65 -1.96 8.09
C PHE A 265 -11.99 -3.36 7.57
N LEU A 266 -13.00 -4.01 8.12
CA LEU A 266 -13.61 -5.22 7.58
C LEU A 266 -14.85 -4.84 6.77
N LEU A 267 -14.82 -5.08 5.46
CA LEU A 267 -15.95 -4.82 4.56
C LEU A 267 -16.54 -6.11 4.02
N GLU A 268 -17.86 -6.12 3.81
CA GLU A 268 -18.58 -7.19 3.13
C GLU A 268 -19.09 -6.68 1.78
N LEU A 269 -18.61 -7.25 0.70
CA LEU A 269 -19.03 -6.88 -0.66
C LEU A 269 -19.79 -8.03 -1.32
N MET A 270 -20.83 -7.67 -2.10
CA MET A 270 -21.58 -8.67 -2.86
C MET A 270 -20.73 -9.29 -3.97
N ASP A 271 -20.76 -10.61 -4.04
CA ASP A 271 -20.17 -11.37 -5.14
C ASP A 271 -20.97 -11.06 -6.42
N LYS A 272 -20.27 -10.70 -7.50
CA LYS A 272 -20.90 -10.31 -8.78
C LYS A 272 -21.10 -11.50 -9.74
N ASN A 273 -20.52 -12.66 -9.42
CA ASN A 273 -20.65 -13.87 -10.24
C ASN A 273 -21.93 -14.68 -9.97
N ASP A 274 -22.79 -14.23 -9.04
CA ASP A 274 -24.07 -14.88 -8.71
C ASP A 274 -25.28 -14.25 -9.45
N THR A 275 -25.05 -13.64 -10.63
CA THR A 275 -26.11 -13.07 -11.50
C THR A 275 -26.40 -13.93 -12.69
#